data_0072208fe09d9e0827e730998cc44203
#
_entry.id   0072208fe09d9e0827e730998cc44203
#
_cell.length_a   1.000
_cell.length_b   1.000
_cell.length_c   1.000
_cell.angle_alpha   90.00
_cell.angle_beta   90.00
_cell.angle_gamma   90.00
#
_symmetry.space_group_name_H-M   'P 1'
#
loop_
_entity.id
_entity.type
_entity.pdbx_description
1 polymer ?
#
loop_
_entity_poly.entity_id
_entity_poly.type
_entity_poly.pdbx_seq_one_letter_code
_entity_poly.pdbx_strand_id
1 'polypeptide(L)'
;VRAGGKHNDLENVGYTTRHHTFFEMLGNFSFGDYFKELAIELAWNLITKEYSINKDRLLVTVYSDDQEAFDLWKKIAGLSENKIIKISTSDNFWSMGETGPCGPCSEIFYDHGDKYEGGPPGSPNEDGDRFIEIWNLVFMQYEQISKSERINLPKPSIDTGMGLERMTALLDGSNDNYSTDLFQPIINESTKLCGDESSITNPSHRVIADHLKSSSFLIADGVMPSNEGRGYVLRRIMRRGMRHAHSLGNKEPVFHK
;
A
#
# COMPACT_ATOMS: atom_id res chain seq x y z
N VAL A 1 -8.11 -2.79 5.75
CA VAL A 1 -7.61 -2.17 7.00
C VAL A 1 -6.36 -2.90 7.47
N ARG A 2 -5.28 -2.15 7.74
CA ARG A 2 -3.99 -2.64 8.24
C ARG A 2 -3.67 -2.01 9.59
N ALA A 3 -4.23 -2.56 10.67
CA ALA A 3 -4.08 -2.03 12.03
C ALA A 3 -3.83 -3.14 13.08
N GLY A 4 -3.28 -4.26 12.63
CA GLY A 4 -2.94 -5.42 13.46
C GLY A 4 -2.63 -6.64 12.62
N GLY A 5 -2.16 -7.72 13.27
CA GLY A 5 -1.77 -8.97 12.59
C GLY A 5 -0.45 -8.87 11.83
N LYS A 6 -0.31 -9.63 10.74
CA LYS A 6 0.91 -9.71 9.94
C LYS A 6 1.26 -8.38 9.25
N HIS A 7 0.24 -7.64 8.79
CA HIS A 7 0.38 -6.35 8.12
C HIS A 7 -0.15 -5.26 9.05
N ASN A 8 0.74 -4.59 9.76
CA ASN A 8 0.38 -3.58 10.75
C ASN A 8 1.13 -2.26 10.48
N ASP A 9 0.43 -1.30 9.90
CA ASP A 9 0.97 0.02 9.59
C ASP A 9 0.64 1.08 10.66
N LEU A 10 -0.06 0.70 11.74
CA LEU A 10 -0.63 1.64 12.71
C LEU A 10 0.40 2.61 13.30
N GLU A 11 1.60 2.14 13.61
CA GLU A 11 2.64 2.95 14.24
C GLU A 11 3.26 3.97 13.26
N ASN A 12 3.27 3.66 11.96
CA ASN A 12 3.82 4.51 10.91
C ASN A 12 2.84 5.62 10.46
N VAL A 13 1.53 5.41 10.70
CA VAL A 13 0.49 6.36 10.29
C VAL A 13 0.66 7.72 10.96
N GLY A 14 0.72 8.75 10.14
CA GLY A 14 0.97 10.14 10.53
C GLY A 14 2.44 10.54 10.49
N TYR A 15 3.37 9.60 10.64
CA TYR A 15 4.81 9.84 10.69
C TYR A 15 5.53 9.59 9.36
N THR A 16 4.87 8.94 8.43
CA THR A 16 5.32 8.76 7.06
C THR A 16 4.32 9.38 6.09
N THR A 17 4.73 9.58 4.85
CA THR A 17 3.88 10.17 3.79
C THR A 17 2.95 9.18 3.13
N ARG A 18 3.15 7.86 3.33
CA ARG A 18 2.56 6.79 2.53
C ARG A 18 1.83 5.68 3.29
N HIS A 19 1.91 5.63 4.62
CA HIS A 19 1.26 4.58 5.41
C HIS A 19 -0.10 5.02 5.93
N HIS A 20 -1.08 4.12 5.81
CA HIS A 20 -2.46 4.30 6.24
C HIS A 20 -2.97 3.07 6.96
N THR A 21 -3.92 3.24 7.88
CA THR A 21 -4.67 2.11 8.45
C THR A 21 -5.73 1.59 7.48
N PHE A 22 -6.25 2.45 6.62
CA PHE A 22 -7.17 2.12 5.54
C PHE A 22 -6.73 2.80 4.25
N PHE A 23 -6.68 2.07 3.17
CA PHE A 23 -6.49 2.59 1.82
C PHE A 23 -7.33 1.79 0.82
N GLU A 24 -7.65 2.44 -0.29
CA GLU A 24 -8.37 1.80 -1.37
C GLU A 24 -7.40 1.12 -2.34
N MET A 25 -7.72 -0.10 -2.73
CA MET A 25 -6.85 -0.90 -3.57
C MET A 25 -7.47 -1.10 -4.95
N LEU A 26 -6.78 -0.58 -5.96
CA LEU A 26 -7.09 -0.82 -7.37
C LEU A 26 -6.34 -2.05 -7.85
N GLY A 27 -6.82 -2.69 -8.91
CA GLY A 27 -6.12 -3.84 -9.46
C GLY A 27 -6.90 -4.59 -10.50
N ASN A 28 -6.31 -5.68 -10.97
CA ASN A 28 -6.96 -6.69 -11.81
C ASN A 28 -6.79 -8.06 -11.17
N PHE A 29 -7.73 -8.95 -11.45
CA PHE A 29 -7.83 -10.25 -10.81
C PHE A 29 -8.13 -11.31 -11.87
N SER A 30 -7.52 -12.49 -11.71
CA SER A 30 -7.78 -13.64 -12.58
C SER A 30 -7.86 -14.91 -11.75
N PHE A 31 -8.91 -15.67 -11.94
CA PHE A 31 -9.14 -16.96 -11.29
C PHE A 31 -8.94 -18.10 -12.29
N GLY A 32 -7.76 -18.10 -12.96
CA GLY A 32 -7.35 -19.09 -13.92
C GLY A 32 -7.71 -18.78 -15.38
N ASP A 33 -8.06 -17.51 -15.70
CA ASP A 33 -8.32 -17.08 -17.09
C ASP A 33 -7.03 -16.58 -17.77
N TYR A 34 -6.23 -15.81 -17.07
CA TYR A 34 -4.90 -15.36 -17.51
C TYR A 34 -3.90 -15.42 -16.35
N PHE A 35 -2.60 -15.31 -16.68
CA PHE A 35 -1.55 -15.37 -15.69
C PHE A 35 -0.49 -14.29 -15.93
N LYS A 36 0.77 -14.53 -15.59
CA LYS A 36 1.86 -13.53 -15.52
C LYS A 36 1.98 -12.63 -16.74
N GLU A 37 1.99 -13.22 -17.96
CA GLU A 37 2.26 -12.47 -19.19
C GLU A 37 1.23 -11.36 -19.39
N LEU A 38 -0.05 -11.68 -19.33
CA LEU A 38 -1.11 -10.67 -19.50
C LEU A 38 -1.19 -9.72 -18.31
N ALA A 39 -0.98 -10.19 -17.09
CA ALA A 39 -0.98 -9.32 -15.92
C ALA A 39 0.13 -8.26 -16.01
N ILE A 40 1.34 -8.63 -16.40
CA ILE A 40 2.47 -7.71 -16.61
C ILE A 40 2.17 -6.74 -17.78
N GLU A 41 1.62 -7.24 -18.88
CA GLU A 41 1.25 -6.40 -20.02
C GLU A 41 0.20 -5.34 -19.65
N LEU A 42 -0.87 -5.74 -18.96
CA LEU A 42 -1.92 -4.83 -18.52
C LEU A 42 -1.38 -3.77 -17.56
N ALA A 43 -0.57 -4.18 -16.58
CA ALA A 43 0.04 -3.26 -15.63
C ALA A 43 0.97 -2.25 -16.31
N TRP A 44 1.87 -2.74 -17.17
CA TRP A 44 2.82 -1.88 -17.87
C TRP A 44 2.14 -0.90 -18.83
N ASN A 45 1.12 -1.35 -19.55
CA ASN A 45 0.35 -0.49 -20.44
C ASN A 45 -0.42 0.59 -19.69
N LEU A 46 -1.09 0.25 -18.58
CA LEU A 46 -1.82 1.22 -17.77
C LEU A 46 -0.87 2.31 -17.25
N ILE A 47 0.24 1.94 -16.63
CA ILE A 47 1.18 2.90 -16.04
C ILE A 47 1.84 3.76 -17.10
N THR A 48 2.32 3.16 -18.20
CA THR A 48 3.19 3.88 -19.14
C THR A 48 2.45 4.54 -20.30
N LYS A 49 1.27 4.02 -20.69
CA LYS A 49 0.48 4.58 -21.80
C LYS A 49 -0.69 5.43 -21.29
N GLU A 50 -1.52 4.86 -20.41
CA GLU A 50 -2.72 5.57 -19.94
C GLU A 50 -2.37 6.66 -18.93
N TYR A 51 -1.57 6.33 -17.91
CA TYR A 51 -1.10 7.30 -16.92
C TYR A 51 0.11 8.12 -17.38
N SER A 52 0.72 7.76 -18.51
CA SER A 52 1.87 8.47 -19.09
C SER A 52 3.07 8.63 -18.15
N ILE A 53 3.25 7.69 -17.22
CA ILE A 53 4.40 7.71 -16.30
C ILE A 53 5.68 7.40 -17.07
N ASN A 54 6.71 8.23 -16.85
CA ASN A 54 7.99 8.08 -17.54
C ASN A 54 8.68 6.76 -17.16
N LYS A 55 8.94 5.92 -18.17
CA LYS A 55 9.60 4.60 -18.03
C LYS A 55 10.98 4.68 -17.37
N ASP A 56 11.69 5.79 -17.56
CA ASP A 56 13.02 5.97 -16.97
C ASP A 56 13.00 6.08 -15.45
N ARG A 57 11.83 6.42 -14.90
CA ARG A 57 11.57 6.47 -13.46
C ARG A 57 11.09 5.15 -12.86
N LEU A 58 10.86 4.15 -13.70
CA LEU A 58 10.31 2.87 -13.26
C LEU A 58 11.41 1.82 -13.12
N LEU A 59 11.27 1.00 -12.10
CA LEU A 59 11.98 -0.26 -11.91
C LEU A 59 11.03 -1.31 -11.33
N VAL A 60 11.37 -2.57 -11.44
CA VAL A 60 10.53 -3.66 -10.96
C VAL A 60 11.34 -4.62 -10.11
N THR A 61 10.67 -5.27 -9.16
CA THR A 61 11.21 -6.41 -8.45
C THR A 61 10.58 -7.70 -8.94
N VAL A 62 11.29 -8.79 -8.79
CA VAL A 62 10.78 -10.16 -9.00
C VAL A 62 11.31 -11.06 -7.89
N TYR A 63 10.56 -12.09 -7.53
CA TYR A 63 11.08 -13.12 -6.64
C TYR A 63 12.29 -13.81 -7.27
N SER A 64 13.35 -14.06 -6.51
CA SER A 64 14.65 -14.54 -7.02
C SER A 64 14.56 -15.79 -7.89
N ASP A 65 13.62 -16.70 -7.56
CA ASP A 65 13.42 -17.97 -8.26
C ASP A 65 12.40 -17.86 -9.41
N ASP A 66 11.75 -16.69 -9.60
CA ASP A 66 10.77 -16.48 -10.67
C ASP A 66 11.45 -15.94 -11.94
N GLN A 67 12.18 -16.83 -12.62
CA GLN A 67 12.84 -16.48 -13.88
C GLN A 67 11.83 -16.16 -14.99
N GLU A 68 10.65 -16.76 -14.97
CA GLU A 68 9.58 -16.46 -15.93
C GLU A 68 9.15 -14.99 -15.85
N ALA A 69 8.88 -14.48 -14.65
CA ALA A 69 8.52 -13.06 -14.47
C ALA A 69 9.66 -12.13 -14.90
N PHE A 70 10.92 -12.48 -14.60
CA PHE A 70 12.09 -11.72 -15.04
C PHE A 70 12.15 -11.60 -16.57
N ASP A 71 11.99 -12.70 -17.29
CA ASP A 71 12.04 -12.74 -18.75
C ASP A 71 10.85 -12.02 -19.38
N LEU A 72 9.68 -12.12 -18.78
CA LEU A 72 8.46 -11.41 -19.22
C LEU A 72 8.66 -9.88 -19.08
N TRP A 73 9.21 -9.39 -17.99
CA TRP A 73 9.51 -7.95 -17.85
C TRP A 73 10.49 -7.46 -18.91
N LYS A 74 11.54 -8.22 -19.22
CA LYS A 74 12.45 -7.88 -20.34
C LYS A 74 11.73 -7.83 -21.67
N LYS A 75 10.88 -8.83 -21.94
CA LYS A 75 10.15 -8.97 -23.21
C LYS A 75 9.10 -7.88 -23.41
N ILE A 76 8.25 -7.63 -22.39
CA ILE A 76 7.08 -6.78 -22.46
C ILE A 76 7.42 -5.31 -22.24
N ALA A 77 8.14 -5.03 -21.18
CA ALA A 77 8.48 -3.67 -20.77
C ALA A 77 9.73 -3.11 -21.47
N GLY A 78 10.58 -4.00 -22.01
CA GLY A 78 11.86 -3.61 -22.58
C GLY A 78 12.86 -3.09 -21.55
N LEU A 79 12.67 -3.45 -20.26
CA LEU A 79 13.56 -3.03 -19.19
C LEU A 79 14.93 -3.68 -19.30
N SER A 80 15.96 -2.91 -19.01
CA SER A 80 17.32 -3.43 -18.83
C SER A 80 17.43 -4.24 -17.53
N GLU A 81 18.34 -5.20 -17.49
CA GLU A 81 18.47 -6.13 -16.35
C GLU A 81 18.71 -5.43 -15.00
N ASN A 82 19.38 -4.29 -15.00
CA ASN A 82 19.62 -3.50 -13.80
C ASN A 82 18.35 -2.78 -13.27
N LYS A 83 17.26 -2.78 -14.03
CA LYS A 83 15.95 -2.27 -13.62
C LYS A 83 14.99 -3.38 -13.21
N ILE A 84 15.42 -4.64 -13.23
CA ILE A 84 14.65 -5.80 -12.77
C ILE A 84 15.44 -6.44 -11.62
N ILE A 85 15.02 -6.11 -10.41
CA ILE A 85 15.75 -6.48 -9.19
C ILE A 85 15.21 -7.80 -8.65
N LYS A 86 16.11 -8.77 -8.43
CA LYS A 86 15.74 -10.06 -7.83
C LYS A 86 15.78 -9.97 -6.30
N ILE A 87 14.67 -10.27 -5.66
CA ILE A 87 14.51 -10.27 -4.20
C ILE A 87 14.26 -11.71 -3.74
N SER A 88 15.04 -12.17 -2.77
CA SER A 88 14.94 -13.53 -2.22
C SER A 88 14.15 -13.63 -0.91
N THR A 89 13.78 -12.50 -0.34
CA THR A 89 13.04 -12.40 0.91
C THR A 89 11.53 -12.60 0.71
N SER A 90 10.78 -12.61 1.81
CA SER A 90 9.31 -12.67 1.79
C SER A 90 8.64 -11.43 1.17
N ASP A 91 9.39 -10.38 0.89
CA ASP A 91 8.85 -9.14 0.33
C ASP A 91 8.30 -9.40 -1.09
N ASN A 92 8.99 -10.23 -1.88
CA ASN A 92 8.48 -10.68 -3.19
C ASN A 92 7.85 -12.08 -3.18
N PHE A 93 7.42 -12.57 -2.00
CA PHE A 93 6.62 -13.78 -1.90
C PHE A 93 5.41 -13.54 -0.99
N TRP A 94 4.28 -13.30 -1.61
CA TRP A 94 3.05 -12.98 -0.89
C TRP A 94 2.37 -14.24 -0.35
N SER A 95 1.79 -14.14 0.84
CA SER A 95 0.94 -15.18 1.43
C SER A 95 -0.23 -14.55 2.18
N MET A 96 -1.42 -15.13 2.06
CA MET A 96 -2.62 -14.66 2.75
C MET A 96 -2.44 -14.69 4.28
N GLY A 97 -1.79 -15.73 4.79
CA GLY A 97 -1.56 -15.93 6.21
C GLY A 97 -0.65 -17.12 6.46
N GLU A 98 -0.87 -17.82 7.56
CA GLU A 98 -0.17 -19.08 7.83
C GLU A 98 -0.60 -20.22 6.90
N THR A 99 -1.84 -20.14 6.38
CA THR A 99 -2.42 -21.04 5.38
C THR A 99 -3.17 -20.24 4.32
N GLY A 100 -3.46 -20.85 3.18
CA GLY A 100 -4.20 -20.26 2.06
C GLY A 100 -3.34 -19.97 0.85
N PRO A 101 -3.90 -19.32 -0.17
CA PRO A 101 -3.21 -19.00 -1.41
C PRO A 101 -1.94 -18.18 -1.18
N CYS A 102 -0.89 -18.52 -1.94
CA CYS A 102 0.39 -17.82 -1.89
C CYS A 102 1.14 -17.97 -3.22
N GLY A 103 2.16 -17.14 -3.41
CA GLY A 103 3.02 -17.21 -4.58
C GLY A 103 4.00 -16.06 -4.68
N PRO A 104 4.93 -16.15 -5.64
CA PRO A 104 5.84 -15.05 -5.93
C PRO A 104 5.05 -13.83 -6.37
N CYS A 105 5.62 -12.65 -6.13
CA CYS A 105 5.07 -11.41 -6.62
C CYS A 105 6.13 -10.57 -7.31
N SER A 106 5.66 -9.59 -8.05
CA SER A 106 6.48 -8.61 -8.73
C SER A 106 5.91 -7.23 -8.46
N GLU A 107 6.75 -6.33 -8.03
CA GLU A 107 6.35 -4.99 -7.65
C GLU A 107 6.90 -3.98 -8.65
N ILE A 108 6.13 -2.93 -8.90
CA ILE A 108 6.56 -1.80 -9.72
C ILE A 108 6.85 -0.63 -8.79
N PHE A 109 8.05 -0.07 -8.91
CA PHE A 109 8.51 1.06 -8.12
C PHE A 109 8.69 2.29 -9.00
N TYR A 110 8.44 3.45 -8.40
CA TYR A 110 8.73 4.74 -8.99
C TYR A 110 9.88 5.43 -8.26
N ASP A 111 10.87 5.93 -9.00
CA ASP A 111 11.97 6.74 -8.50
C ASP A 111 11.58 8.22 -8.47
N HIS A 112 11.33 8.76 -7.28
CA HIS A 112 11.03 10.18 -7.07
C HIS A 112 12.25 11.10 -7.28
N GLY A 113 13.43 10.51 -7.45
CA GLY A 113 14.68 11.23 -7.74
C GLY A 113 15.47 11.64 -6.49
N ASP A 114 16.64 12.23 -6.75
CA ASP A 114 17.68 12.47 -5.74
C ASP A 114 17.31 13.50 -4.67
N LYS A 115 16.19 14.19 -4.80
CA LYS A 115 15.67 15.09 -3.78
C LYS A 115 15.13 14.37 -2.53
N TYR A 116 14.91 13.05 -2.64
CA TYR A 116 14.49 12.21 -1.54
C TYR A 116 15.57 11.20 -1.20
N GLU A 117 15.71 10.92 0.09
CA GLU A 117 16.61 9.87 0.57
C GLU A 117 16.01 8.49 0.31
N GLY A 118 16.87 7.50 0.08
CA GLY A 118 16.49 6.11 -0.12
C GLY A 118 17.24 5.46 -1.26
N GLY A 119 17.36 4.14 -1.16
CA GLY A 119 17.95 3.28 -2.17
C GLY A 119 16.91 2.43 -2.91
N PRO A 120 17.29 1.77 -4.00
CA PRO A 120 16.40 0.84 -4.68
C PRO A 120 16.04 -0.36 -3.79
N PRO A 121 14.93 -1.07 -4.08
CA PRO A 121 14.55 -2.27 -3.36
C PRO A 121 15.69 -3.27 -3.23
N GLY A 122 15.81 -3.93 -2.07
CA GLY A 122 16.90 -4.84 -1.75
C GLY A 122 18.21 -4.16 -1.32
N SER A 123 18.25 -2.83 -1.26
CA SER A 123 19.40 -2.08 -0.76
C SER A 123 19.26 -1.77 0.74
N PRO A 124 20.40 -1.49 1.45
CA PRO A 124 20.35 -1.16 2.88
C PRO A 124 19.47 0.06 3.25
N ASN A 125 19.19 0.94 2.29
CA ASN A 125 18.42 2.18 2.48
C ASN A 125 17.09 2.14 1.73
N GLU A 126 16.50 0.99 1.50
CA GLU A 126 15.24 0.81 0.76
C GLU A 126 14.03 1.45 1.44
N ASP A 127 14.05 1.62 2.76
CA ASP A 127 12.96 2.21 3.55
C ASP A 127 12.74 3.72 3.30
N GLY A 128 13.60 4.37 2.53
CA GLY A 128 13.50 5.79 2.22
C GLY A 128 12.32 6.16 1.32
N ASP A 129 12.16 7.45 1.08
CA ASP A 129 11.03 8.01 0.31
C ASP A 129 11.33 8.20 -1.19
N ARG A 130 12.51 7.76 -1.67
CA ARG A 130 12.90 7.89 -3.06
C ARG A 130 12.24 6.85 -3.97
N PHE A 131 12.38 5.57 -3.62
CA PHE A 131 11.82 4.48 -4.41
C PHE A 131 10.56 3.95 -3.74
N ILE A 132 9.42 4.26 -4.33
CA ILE A 132 8.12 3.90 -3.75
C ILE A 132 7.45 2.85 -4.61
N GLU A 133 7.07 1.72 -3.99
CA GLU A 133 6.21 0.72 -4.61
C GLU A 133 4.87 1.35 -4.97
N ILE A 134 4.48 1.26 -6.23
CA ILE A 134 3.21 1.80 -6.73
C ILE A 134 2.21 0.71 -7.11
N TRP A 135 2.65 -0.50 -7.41
CA TRP A 135 1.79 -1.63 -7.72
C TRP A 135 2.46 -2.95 -7.40
N ASN A 136 1.73 -3.86 -6.75
CA ASN A 136 2.17 -5.22 -6.50
C ASN A 136 1.34 -6.20 -7.35
N LEU A 137 2.00 -7.05 -8.15
CA LEU A 137 1.42 -8.10 -8.95
C LEU A 137 1.69 -9.45 -8.28
N VAL A 138 0.67 -10.06 -7.70
CA VAL A 138 0.80 -11.36 -7.01
C VAL A 138 0.43 -12.49 -7.95
N PHE A 139 1.35 -13.44 -8.13
CA PHE A 139 1.21 -14.63 -8.96
C PHE A 139 0.90 -15.83 -8.07
N MET A 140 -0.36 -15.99 -7.69
CA MET A 140 -0.79 -17.08 -6.82
C MET A 140 -0.70 -18.41 -7.55
N GLN A 141 0.31 -19.21 -7.21
CA GLN A 141 0.60 -20.51 -7.81
C GLN A 141 0.37 -21.66 -6.84
N TYR A 142 0.37 -21.35 -5.53
CA TYR A 142 0.39 -22.34 -4.48
C TYR A 142 -0.70 -22.10 -3.44
N GLU A 143 -1.04 -23.16 -2.74
CA GLU A 143 -1.81 -23.13 -1.49
C GLU A 143 -0.96 -23.67 -0.35
N GLN A 144 -0.76 -22.87 0.68
CA GLN A 144 -0.11 -23.26 1.91
C GLN A 144 -1.13 -23.98 2.79
N ILE A 145 -0.99 -25.29 2.94
CA ILE A 145 -1.89 -26.11 3.75
C ILE A 145 -1.51 -26.07 5.22
N SER A 146 -0.20 -26.09 5.49
CA SER A 146 0.38 -26.00 6.84
C SER A 146 1.76 -25.33 6.77
N LYS A 147 2.42 -25.13 7.91
CA LYS A 147 3.77 -24.54 7.94
C LYS A 147 4.80 -25.31 7.09
N SER A 148 4.59 -26.60 6.88
CA SER A 148 5.53 -27.48 6.17
C SER A 148 5.00 -28.02 4.84
N GLU A 149 3.74 -27.78 4.52
CA GLU A 149 3.10 -28.36 3.34
C GLU A 149 2.52 -27.28 2.44
N ARG A 150 2.97 -27.30 1.19
CA ARG A 150 2.51 -26.43 0.12
C ARG A 150 2.21 -27.27 -1.11
N ILE A 151 1.06 -27.02 -1.72
CA ILE A 151 0.63 -27.67 -2.97
C ILE A 151 0.43 -26.65 -4.07
N ASN A 152 0.41 -27.08 -5.32
CA ASN A 152 0.08 -26.22 -6.43
C ASN A 152 -1.44 -25.96 -6.46
N LEU A 153 -1.83 -24.72 -6.75
CA LEU A 153 -3.22 -24.42 -7.07
C LEU A 153 -3.62 -25.16 -8.35
N PRO A 154 -4.86 -25.67 -8.45
CA PRO A 154 -5.37 -26.29 -9.67
C PRO A 154 -5.32 -25.37 -10.89
N LYS A 155 -5.49 -24.07 -10.65
CA LYS A 155 -5.38 -22.99 -11.65
C LYS A 155 -4.61 -21.84 -11.02
N PRO A 156 -3.45 -21.47 -11.57
CA PRO A 156 -2.75 -20.26 -11.17
C PRO A 156 -3.65 -19.03 -11.32
N SER A 157 -3.57 -18.13 -10.38
CA SER A 157 -4.44 -16.97 -10.28
C SER A 157 -3.63 -15.69 -10.14
N ILE A 158 -4.24 -14.56 -10.51
CA ILE A 158 -3.66 -13.23 -10.37
C ILE A 158 -4.45 -12.44 -9.34
N ASP A 159 -3.72 -11.85 -8.40
CA ASP A 159 -4.23 -10.84 -7.48
C ASP A 159 -3.27 -9.65 -7.52
N THR A 160 -3.76 -8.46 -7.79
CA THR A 160 -2.90 -7.27 -7.85
C THR A 160 -3.40 -6.18 -6.93
N GLY A 161 -2.47 -5.37 -6.42
CA GLY A 161 -2.81 -4.27 -5.51
C GLY A 161 -2.05 -3.00 -5.84
N MET A 162 -2.78 -1.95 -6.23
CA MET A 162 -2.29 -0.60 -6.44
C MET A 162 -3.04 0.35 -5.51
N GLY A 163 -2.33 1.02 -4.61
CA GLY A 163 -2.97 1.96 -3.67
C GLY A 163 -3.49 3.20 -4.40
N LEU A 164 -4.81 3.47 -4.29
CA LEU A 164 -5.43 4.65 -4.89
C LEU A 164 -4.76 5.93 -4.39
N GLU A 165 -4.59 6.06 -3.09
CA GLU A 165 -4.01 7.24 -2.44
C GLU A 165 -2.57 7.48 -2.91
N ARG A 166 -1.79 6.41 -3.05
CA ARG A 166 -0.40 6.48 -3.50
C ARG A 166 -0.30 6.86 -4.98
N MET A 167 -1.14 6.24 -5.81
CA MET A 167 -1.18 6.56 -7.24
C MET A 167 -1.68 7.99 -7.49
N THR A 168 -2.69 8.45 -6.73
CA THR A 168 -3.18 9.83 -6.82
C THR A 168 -2.07 10.83 -6.48
N ALA A 169 -1.35 10.62 -5.36
CA ALA A 169 -0.23 11.48 -4.99
C ALA A 169 0.85 11.53 -6.09
N LEU A 170 1.20 10.36 -6.65
CA LEU A 170 2.18 10.28 -7.73
C LEU A 170 1.74 11.07 -8.98
N LEU A 171 0.49 10.92 -9.40
CA LEU A 171 -0.04 11.62 -10.59
C LEU A 171 -0.16 13.13 -10.37
N ASP A 172 -0.38 13.57 -9.12
CA ASP A 172 -0.32 14.99 -8.72
C ASP A 172 1.12 15.52 -8.56
N GLY A 173 2.13 14.69 -8.82
CA GLY A 173 3.55 15.06 -8.72
C GLY A 173 4.08 15.12 -7.29
N SER A 174 3.39 14.52 -6.34
CA SER A 174 3.75 14.44 -4.91
C SER A 174 4.19 13.03 -4.51
N ASN A 175 4.92 12.93 -3.40
CA ASN A 175 5.17 11.67 -2.69
C ASN A 175 4.38 11.59 -1.37
N ASP A 176 3.50 12.55 -1.11
CA ASP A 176 2.74 12.67 0.12
C ASP A 176 1.25 12.39 -0.13
N ASN A 177 0.77 11.22 0.26
CA ASN A 177 -0.62 10.82 0.10
C ASN A 177 -1.58 11.78 0.84
N TYR A 178 -1.13 12.37 1.94
CA TYR A 178 -1.95 13.29 2.73
C TYR A 178 -2.14 14.66 2.05
N SER A 179 -1.37 14.96 1.00
CA SER A 179 -1.52 16.19 0.22
C SER A 179 -2.65 16.10 -0.83
N THR A 180 -3.23 14.92 -1.02
CA THR A 180 -4.28 14.69 -2.03
C THR A 180 -5.64 15.19 -1.57
N ASP A 181 -6.57 15.33 -2.51
CA ASP A 181 -7.97 15.70 -2.26
C ASP A 181 -8.73 14.65 -1.40
N LEU A 182 -8.20 13.43 -1.31
CA LEU A 182 -8.72 12.38 -0.45
C LEU A 182 -8.55 12.66 1.05
N PHE A 183 -7.51 13.41 1.42
CA PHE A 183 -7.18 13.69 2.82
C PHE A 183 -7.27 15.17 3.19
N GLN A 184 -6.99 16.08 2.24
CA GLN A 184 -6.95 17.52 2.50
C GLN A 184 -8.22 18.09 3.14
N PRO A 185 -9.45 17.74 2.71
CA PRO A 185 -10.65 18.24 3.35
C PRO A 185 -10.75 17.86 4.82
N ILE A 186 -10.38 16.62 5.16
CA ILE A 186 -10.44 16.10 6.54
C ILE A 186 -9.37 16.79 7.40
N ILE A 187 -8.16 16.94 6.87
CA ILE A 187 -7.06 17.61 7.58
C ILE A 187 -7.40 19.08 7.84
N ASN A 188 -7.92 19.77 6.84
CA ASN A 188 -8.32 21.18 6.97
C ASN A 188 -9.44 21.36 8.01
N GLU A 189 -10.39 20.44 8.07
CA GLU A 189 -11.42 20.51 9.11
C GLU A 189 -10.86 20.19 10.50
N SER A 190 -9.97 19.20 10.58
CA SER A 190 -9.26 18.88 11.83
C SER A 190 -8.46 20.08 12.38
N THR A 191 -7.78 20.83 11.51
CA THR A 191 -7.03 22.04 11.94
C THR A 191 -7.95 23.10 12.50
N LYS A 192 -9.09 23.35 11.86
CA LYS A 192 -10.09 24.33 12.35
C LYS A 192 -10.66 23.90 13.70
N LEU A 193 -11.11 22.65 13.82
CA LEU A 193 -11.73 22.12 15.03
C LEU A 193 -10.78 22.08 16.23
N CYS A 194 -9.49 21.85 15.99
CA CYS A 194 -8.48 21.83 17.04
C CYS A 194 -7.85 23.21 17.31
N GLY A 195 -8.18 24.24 16.52
CA GLY A 195 -7.58 25.57 16.66
C GLY A 195 -6.06 25.58 16.41
N ASP A 196 -5.56 24.60 15.66
CA ASP A 196 -4.14 24.47 15.31
C ASP A 196 -3.93 24.81 13.84
N GLU A 197 -3.40 26.02 13.59
CA GLU A 197 -3.04 26.45 12.24
C GLU A 197 -1.67 25.90 11.78
N SER A 198 -1.02 25.07 12.57
CA SER A 198 0.36 24.60 12.36
C SER A 198 0.55 23.64 11.18
N SER A 199 -0.48 23.44 10.39
CA SER A 199 -0.34 22.80 9.09
C SER A 199 -0.53 21.28 8.99
N ILE A 200 -0.84 20.89 7.78
CA ILE A 200 -0.92 19.56 7.18
C ILE A 200 0.24 18.62 7.55
N THR A 201 1.39 19.16 7.91
CA THR A 201 2.60 18.39 8.25
C THR A 201 2.59 17.88 9.69
N ASN A 202 1.67 18.38 10.55
CA ASN A 202 1.56 17.87 11.90
C ASN A 202 1.04 16.42 11.90
N PRO A 203 1.82 15.46 12.41
CA PRO A 203 1.44 14.05 12.43
C PRO A 203 0.07 13.80 13.05
N SER A 204 -0.35 14.62 14.02
CA SER A 204 -1.63 14.44 14.70
C SER A 204 -2.82 14.67 13.77
N HIS A 205 -2.77 15.65 12.87
CA HIS A 205 -3.84 15.86 11.88
C HIS A 205 -3.91 14.73 10.86
N ARG A 206 -2.75 14.21 10.43
CA ARG A 206 -2.68 13.03 9.55
C ARG A 206 -3.28 11.80 10.21
N VAL A 207 -2.95 11.56 11.49
CA VAL A 207 -3.54 10.45 12.26
C VAL A 207 -5.05 10.61 12.39
N ILE A 208 -5.54 11.81 12.70
CA ILE A 208 -6.98 12.09 12.82
C ILE A 208 -7.67 11.79 11.49
N ALA A 209 -7.14 12.29 10.37
CA ALA A 209 -7.72 12.11 9.05
C ALA A 209 -7.76 10.63 8.62
N ASP A 210 -6.66 9.91 8.76
CA ASP A 210 -6.59 8.48 8.46
C ASP A 210 -7.56 7.67 9.33
N HIS A 211 -7.59 7.94 10.62
CA HIS A 211 -8.40 7.17 11.56
C HIS A 211 -9.88 7.50 11.46
N LEU A 212 -10.24 8.71 11.09
CA LEU A 212 -11.63 9.06 10.78
C LEU A 212 -12.10 8.33 9.52
N LYS A 213 -11.33 8.40 8.41
CA LYS A 213 -11.62 7.68 7.16
C LYS A 213 -11.79 6.18 7.45
N SER A 214 -10.81 5.57 8.09
CA SER A 214 -10.81 4.14 8.44
C SER A 214 -12.02 3.74 9.31
N SER A 215 -12.33 4.53 10.34
CA SER A 215 -13.46 4.26 11.23
C SER A 215 -14.80 4.38 10.51
N SER A 216 -14.94 5.37 9.63
CA SER A 216 -16.17 5.61 8.86
C SER A 216 -16.46 4.43 7.92
N PHE A 217 -15.47 3.96 7.18
CA PHE A 217 -15.63 2.80 6.30
C PHE A 217 -15.93 1.51 7.08
N LEU A 218 -15.23 1.26 8.19
CA LEU A 218 -15.50 0.08 9.02
C LEU A 218 -16.92 0.08 9.60
N ILE A 219 -17.41 1.23 10.05
CA ILE A 219 -18.79 1.35 10.58
C ILE A 219 -19.80 1.16 9.44
N ALA A 220 -19.55 1.76 8.27
CA ALA A 220 -20.41 1.58 7.10
C ALA A 220 -20.51 0.10 6.68
N ASP A 221 -19.41 -0.66 6.81
CA ASP A 221 -19.36 -2.11 6.57
C ASP A 221 -19.94 -2.96 7.73
N GLY A 222 -20.56 -2.32 8.73
CA GLY A 222 -21.24 -2.98 9.83
C GLY A 222 -20.35 -3.41 10.99
N VAL A 223 -19.09 -2.97 11.04
CA VAL A 223 -18.22 -3.21 12.20
C VAL A 223 -18.50 -2.19 13.28
N MET A 224 -18.93 -2.67 14.46
CA MET A 224 -19.16 -1.80 15.62
C MET A 224 -18.04 -1.93 16.64
N PRO A 225 -17.70 -0.84 17.37
CA PRO A 225 -16.67 -0.89 18.41
C PRO A 225 -17.02 -1.93 19.50
N SER A 226 -16.06 -2.79 19.81
CA SER A 226 -16.24 -3.83 20.85
C SER A 226 -14.94 -4.09 21.62
N ASN A 227 -14.95 -5.07 22.52
CA ASN A 227 -13.79 -5.43 23.34
C ASN A 227 -12.92 -6.54 22.70
N GLU A 228 -13.37 -7.13 21.60
CA GLU A 228 -12.68 -8.24 20.93
C GLU A 228 -12.85 -8.20 19.41
N GLY A 229 -12.07 -9.01 18.70
CA GLY A 229 -12.15 -9.17 17.26
C GLY A 229 -11.98 -7.88 16.46
N ARG A 230 -12.71 -7.76 15.35
CA ARG A 230 -12.66 -6.59 14.45
C ARG A 230 -13.11 -5.30 15.13
N GLY A 231 -14.11 -5.39 16.01
CA GLY A 231 -14.62 -4.25 16.75
C GLY A 231 -13.60 -3.69 17.76
N TYR A 232 -12.73 -4.52 18.33
CA TYR A 232 -11.61 -4.06 19.16
C TYR A 232 -10.60 -3.25 18.33
N VAL A 233 -10.28 -3.70 17.12
CA VAL A 233 -9.37 -2.98 16.21
C VAL A 233 -9.96 -1.61 15.88
N LEU A 234 -11.23 -1.54 15.49
CA LEU A 234 -11.93 -0.27 15.25
C LEU A 234 -11.87 0.64 16.48
N ARG A 235 -12.18 0.14 17.65
CA ARG A 235 -12.13 0.91 18.90
C ARG A 235 -10.71 1.44 19.18
N ARG A 236 -9.67 0.67 18.88
CA ARG A 236 -8.27 1.08 19.03
C ARG A 236 -7.92 2.23 18.08
N ILE A 237 -8.34 2.14 16.82
CA ILE A 237 -8.15 3.18 15.80
C ILE A 237 -8.87 4.48 16.24
N MET A 238 -10.15 4.42 16.57
CA MET A 238 -10.92 5.58 17.03
C MET A 238 -10.27 6.26 18.24
N ARG A 239 -9.89 5.47 19.26
CA ARG A 239 -9.24 6.01 20.47
C ARG A 239 -7.90 6.68 20.18
N ARG A 240 -7.12 6.14 19.23
CA ARG A 240 -5.85 6.75 18.83
C ARG A 240 -6.10 8.12 18.17
N GLY A 241 -7.05 8.21 17.23
CA GLY A 241 -7.41 9.48 16.61
C GLY A 241 -7.93 10.51 17.62
N MET A 242 -8.83 10.11 18.52
CA MET A 242 -9.34 10.99 19.60
C MET A 242 -8.21 11.46 20.54
N ARG A 243 -7.24 10.61 20.84
CA ARG A 243 -6.07 10.98 21.66
C ARG A 243 -5.22 12.04 20.97
N HIS A 244 -5.02 11.93 19.65
CA HIS A 244 -4.31 12.95 18.88
C HIS A 244 -5.06 14.28 18.87
N ALA A 245 -6.39 14.27 18.70
CA ALA A 245 -7.19 15.49 18.82
C ALA A 245 -7.08 16.13 20.21
N HIS A 246 -7.10 15.33 21.26
CA HIS A 246 -6.91 15.82 22.63
C HIS A 246 -5.51 16.40 22.85
N SER A 247 -4.45 15.80 22.27
CA SER A 247 -3.08 16.31 22.37
C SER A 247 -2.87 17.64 21.65
N LEU A 248 -3.70 17.94 20.66
CA LEU A 248 -3.78 19.25 20.00
C LEU A 248 -4.55 20.31 20.82
N GLY A 249 -4.98 19.97 22.02
CA GLY A 249 -5.69 20.88 22.92
C GLY A 249 -7.20 20.83 22.84
N ASN A 250 -7.79 20.04 21.94
CA ASN A 250 -9.25 19.91 21.85
C ASN A 250 -9.78 19.03 22.98
N LYS A 251 -10.69 19.58 23.76
CA LYS A 251 -11.33 18.88 24.89
C LYS A 251 -12.73 18.37 24.58
N GLU A 252 -13.30 18.81 23.46
CA GLU A 252 -14.63 18.43 23.03
C GLU A 252 -14.57 17.23 22.07
N PRO A 253 -15.64 16.43 21.99
CA PRO A 253 -15.74 15.35 21.00
C PRO A 253 -15.67 15.91 19.56
N VAL A 254 -14.78 15.40 18.73
CA VAL A 254 -14.56 15.90 17.34
C VAL A 254 -14.83 14.87 16.25
N PHE A 255 -14.77 13.58 16.56
CA PHE A 255 -14.89 12.51 15.56
C PHE A 255 -16.28 12.38 14.91
N HIS A 256 -17.26 13.09 15.38
CA HIS A 256 -18.63 13.11 14.82
C HIS A 256 -18.93 14.38 14.03
N LYS A 257 -18.04 15.33 14.02
CA LYS A 257 -18.15 16.62 13.31
C LYS A 257 -17.51 16.54 11.94
#